data_5516263e5fd529269c3c16adbb2bcec0
#
_entry.id   5516263e5fd529269c3c16adbb2bcec0
#
_cell.length_a   1.000
_cell.length_b   1.000
_cell.length_c   1.000
_cell.angle_alpha   90.00
_cell.angle_beta   90.00
_cell.angle_gamma   90.00
#
_symmetry.space_group_name_H-M   'P 1'
#
loop_
_entity.id
_entity.type
_entity.pdbx_description
1 polymer ?
#
loop_
_entity_poly.entity_id
_entity_poly.type
_entity_poly.pdbx_seq_one_letter_code
_entity_poly.pdbx_strand_id
1 'polypeptide(L)'
;MKQIVGLVLMLCCTQMLAQEVFPDGKVIPDWFRENKEVNVNALGKKYSITNYGVVNDSTIVQTKKIQEVIDLAARNGGGVIVIPKGTFLSGSLFFKNNTHLHLEENAVLKGSDDISHFPVKMTRMEG
;
A
#
# COMPACT_ATOMS: atom_id res chain seq x y z
N MET A 1 -4.29 7.84 59.35
CA MET A 1 -4.59 6.58 58.62
C MET A 1 -5.92 6.64 57.82
N LYS A 2 -6.99 7.16 58.32
CA LYS A 2 -8.25 7.23 57.56
C LYS A 2 -8.22 8.12 56.31
N GLN A 3 -7.38 9.15 56.28
CA GLN A 3 -7.25 10.05 55.11
C GLN A 3 -6.42 9.45 53.96
N ILE A 4 -5.48 8.57 54.23
CA ILE A 4 -4.63 7.90 53.23
C ILE A 4 -5.43 6.86 52.46
N VAL A 5 -6.35 6.13 53.14
CA VAL A 5 -7.22 5.13 52.50
C VAL A 5 -8.18 5.80 51.50
N GLY A 6 -8.70 6.99 51.82
CA GLY A 6 -9.56 7.73 50.92
C GLY A 6 -8.83 8.21 49.65
N LEU A 7 -7.55 8.64 49.78
CA LEU A 7 -6.73 9.08 48.66
C LEU A 7 -6.35 7.92 47.70
N VAL A 8 -6.07 6.75 48.24
CA VAL A 8 -5.78 5.55 47.43
C VAL A 8 -7.01 5.04 46.68
N LEU A 9 -8.20 5.12 47.27
CA LEU A 9 -9.46 4.77 46.59
C LEU A 9 -9.78 5.78 45.45
N MET A 10 -9.45 7.05 45.62
CA MET A 10 -9.69 8.08 44.58
C MET A 10 -8.73 7.95 43.39
N LEU A 11 -7.53 7.39 43.58
CA LEU A 11 -6.57 7.15 42.51
C LEU A 11 -6.91 5.92 41.65
N CYS A 12 -7.71 4.99 42.17
CA CYS A 12 -8.11 3.76 41.46
C CYS A 12 -9.24 3.97 40.45
N CYS A 13 -9.93 5.13 40.47
CA CYS A 13 -11.08 5.38 39.59
C CYS A 13 -10.76 6.06 38.25
N THR A 14 -9.50 6.34 37.93
CA THR A 14 -9.16 7.13 36.73
C THR A 14 -8.64 6.32 35.53
N GLN A 15 -8.76 5.01 35.55
CA GLN A 15 -8.44 4.19 34.37
C GLN A 15 -9.69 3.60 33.72
N MET A 16 -10.65 4.46 33.40
CA MET A 16 -11.57 4.13 32.32
C MET A 16 -10.82 4.33 31.01
N LEU A 17 -10.17 3.27 30.50
CA LEU A 17 -9.71 3.22 29.13
C LEU A 17 -10.97 3.36 28.25
N ALA A 18 -11.18 4.56 27.71
CA ALA A 18 -12.22 4.77 26.73
C ALA A 18 -11.90 3.86 25.52
N GLN A 19 -12.67 2.81 25.37
CA GLN A 19 -12.54 1.91 24.23
C GLN A 19 -13.03 2.67 22.99
N GLU A 20 -12.14 2.86 22.01
CA GLU A 20 -12.52 3.51 20.76
C GLU A 20 -13.52 2.62 20.02
N VAL A 21 -14.60 3.24 19.54
CA VAL A 21 -15.67 2.57 18.81
C VAL A 21 -15.93 3.27 17.48
N PHE A 22 -16.41 2.52 16.49
CA PHE A 22 -16.95 3.09 15.27
C PHE A 22 -18.19 3.96 15.55
N PRO A 23 -18.62 4.84 14.62
CA PRO A 23 -19.83 5.63 14.77
C PRO A 23 -21.11 4.82 15.01
N ASP A 24 -21.13 3.53 14.64
CA ASP A 24 -22.22 2.58 14.89
C ASP A 24 -22.14 1.90 16.27
N GLY A 25 -21.17 2.28 17.11
CA GLY A 25 -20.97 1.76 18.46
C GLY A 25 -20.19 0.44 18.55
N LYS A 26 -19.75 -0.13 17.42
CA LYS A 26 -18.94 -1.36 17.42
C LYS A 26 -17.49 -1.08 17.81
N VAL A 27 -16.91 -2.00 18.57
CA VAL A 27 -15.50 -1.92 18.96
C VAL A 27 -14.60 -1.97 17.73
N ILE A 28 -13.62 -1.06 17.67
CA ILE A 28 -12.60 -1.06 16.63
C ILE A 28 -11.66 -2.24 16.87
N PRO A 29 -11.56 -3.22 15.95
CA PRO A 29 -10.67 -4.37 16.10
C PRO A 29 -9.20 -3.94 16.13
N ASP A 30 -8.37 -4.70 16.86
CA ASP A 30 -6.94 -4.37 17.03
C ASP A 30 -6.16 -4.27 15.71
N TRP A 31 -6.51 -5.10 14.71
CA TRP A 31 -5.86 -5.06 13.40
C TRP A 31 -6.05 -3.73 12.66
N PHE A 32 -7.09 -2.95 12.98
CA PHE A 32 -7.28 -1.58 12.46
C PHE A 32 -6.26 -0.59 13.00
N ARG A 33 -5.63 -0.92 14.12
CA ARG A 33 -4.63 -0.08 14.82
C ARG A 33 -3.20 -0.52 14.55
N GLU A 34 -3.03 -1.62 13.81
CA GLU A 34 -1.71 -2.14 13.49
C GLU A 34 -1.01 -1.26 12.46
N ASN A 35 -0.14 -0.37 12.91
CA ASN A 35 0.77 0.43 12.08
C ASN A 35 2.10 -0.31 11.88
N LYS A 36 2.05 -1.57 11.46
CA LYS A 36 3.28 -2.30 11.12
C LYS A 36 3.75 -1.87 9.74
N GLU A 37 4.90 -1.23 9.69
CA GLU A 37 5.57 -0.98 8.41
C GLU A 37 5.89 -2.30 7.72
N VAL A 38 5.52 -2.39 6.45
CA VAL A 38 5.83 -3.56 5.64
C VAL A 38 7.33 -3.57 5.32
N ASN A 39 8.02 -4.62 5.74
CA ASN A 39 9.42 -4.81 5.35
C ASN A 39 9.50 -5.21 3.88
N VAL A 40 9.73 -4.24 3.00
CA VAL A 40 9.82 -4.42 1.56
C VAL A 40 10.89 -5.44 1.16
N ASN A 41 11.96 -5.57 1.94
CA ASN A 41 13.03 -6.54 1.66
C ASN A 41 12.60 -7.99 1.91
N ALA A 42 11.56 -8.21 2.71
CA ALA A 42 11.00 -9.54 2.96
C ALA A 42 10.00 -9.99 1.88
N LEU A 43 9.59 -9.09 0.96
CA LEU A 43 8.60 -9.38 -0.08
C LEU A 43 9.19 -10.02 -1.35
N GLY A 44 10.49 -10.28 -1.38
CA GLY A 44 11.18 -10.95 -2.48
C GLY A 44 12.10 -10.04 -3.30
N LYS A 45 12.46 -10.52 -4.49
CA LYS A 45 13.37 -9.81 -5.40
C LYS A 45 12.77 -8.47 -5.85
N LYS A 46 13.60 -7.43 -5.90
CA LYS A 46 13.24 -6.11 -6.42
C LYS A 46 13.48 -6.01 -7.92
N TYR A 47 12.51 -5.45 -8.62
CA TYR A 47 12.53 -5.15 -10.05
C TYR A 47 12.29 -3.65 -10.23
N SER A 48 13.37 -2.84 -10.29
CA SER A 48 13.26 -1.43 -10.60
C SER A 48 12.90 -1.26 -12.07
N ILE A 49 11.79 -0.58 -12.36
CA ILE A 49 11.27 -0.44 -13.73
C ILE A 49 12.27 0.20 -14.69
N THR A 50 13.12 1.11 -14.21
CA THR A 50 14.14 1.77 -15.03
C THR A 50 15.22 0.82 -15.53
N ASN A 51 15.49 -0.29 -14.81
CA ASN A 51 16.42 -1.33 -15.27
C ASN A 51 15.89 -2.14 -16.47
N TYR A 52 14.60 -1.97 -16.80
CA TYR A 52 13.89 -2.68 -17.87
C TYR A 52 13.41 -1.72 -18.97
N GLY A 53 14.03 -0.55 -19.09
CA GLY A 53 13.81 0.39 -20.18
C GLY A 53 12.59 1.31 -20.00
N VAL A 54 12.03 1.39 -18.80
CA VAL A 54 11.07 2.45 -18.47
C VAL A 54 11.85 3.72 -18.15
N VAL A 55 11.46 4.84 -18.74
CA VAL A 55 12.15 6.12 -18.59
C VAL A 55 11.38 7.07 -17.69
N ASN A 56 12.11 7.92 -16.96
CA ASN A 56 11.52 8.97 -16.14
C ASN A 56 11.00 10.10 -17.03
N ASP A 57 9.78 9.94 -17.56
CA ASP A 57 9.13 10.90 -18.43
C ASP A 57 7.61 10.87 -18.16
N SER A 58 7.08 12.02 -17.75
CA SER A 58 5.66 12.17 -17.42
C SER A 58 4.73 12.33 -18.63
N THR A 59 5.28 12.36 -19.84
CA THR A 59 4.56 12.59 -21.10
C THR A 59 4.42 11.32 -21.95
N ILE A 60 5.26 10.32 -21.70
CA ILE A 60 5.28 9.07 -22.46
C ILE A 60 4.49 8.00 -21.70
N VAL A 61 3.43 7.48 -22.32
CA VAL A 61 2.67 6.36 -21.77
C VAL A 61 3.49 5.07 -21.89
N GLN A 62 3.83 4.47 -20.77
CA GLN A 62 4.74 3.31 -20.68
C GLN A 62 4.08 2.06 -20.10
N THR A 63 2.76 1.98 -20.18
CA THR A 63 1.96 0.88 -19.61
C THR A 63 2.51 -0.49 -19.97
N LYS A 64 2.80 -0.72 -21.27
CA LYS A 64 3.29 -2.03 -21.74
C LYS A 64 4.62 -2.40 -21.10
N LYS A 65 5.57 -1.48 -21.05
CA LYS A 65 6.90 -1.74 -20.46
C LYS A 65 6.80 -2.03 -18.96
N ILE A 66 5.98 -1.27 -18.22
CA ILE A 66 5.77 -1.50 -16.79
C ILE A 66 5.05 -2.85 -16.56
N GLN A 67 4.06 -3.17 -17.39
CA GLN A 67 3.37 -4.47 -17.31
C GLN A 67 4.32 -5.64 -17.58
N GLU A 68 5.24 -5.52 -18.53
CA GLU A 68 6.26 -6.54 -18.81
C GLU A 68 7.16 -6.81 -17.60
N VAL A 69 7.47 -5.80 -16.79
CA VAL A 69 8.22 -5.97 -15.54
C VAL A 69 7.40 -6.73 -14.50
N ILE A 70 6.11 -6.39 -14.35
CA ILE A 70 5.19 -7.11 -13.46
C ILE A 70 5.08 -8.58 -13.87
N ASP A 71 4.92 -8.83 -15.17
CA ASP A 71 4.80 -10.18 -15.74
C ASP A 71 6.10 -10.98 -15.57
N LEU A 72 7.26 -10.34 -15.70
CA LEU A 72 8.56 -10.95 -15.45
C LEU A 72 8.70 -11.35 -13.98
N ALA A 73 8.36 -10.47 -13.05
CA ALA A 73 8.40 -10.78 -11.63
C ALA A 73 7.48 -11.97 -11.30
N ALA A 74 6.25 -11.98 -11.84
CA ALA A 74 5.31 -13.07 -11.65
C ALA A 74 5.84 -14.41 -12.18
N ARG A 75 6.43 -14.45 -13.37
CA ARG A 75 7.04 -15.65 -13.93
C ARG A 75 8.21 -16.20 -13.09
N ASN A 76 8.89 -15.32 -12.39
CA ASN A 76 9.99 -15.66 -11.48
C ASN A 76 9.54 -16.00 -10.05
N GLY A 77 8.25 -16.22 -9.82
CA GLY A 77 7.70 -16.57 -8.51
C GLY A 77 7.25 -15.38 -7.66
N GLY A 78 7.27 -14.17 -8.20
CA GLY A 78 6.86 -12.94 -7.53
C GLY A 78 8.02 -11.98 -7.26
N GLY A 79 7.72 -10.91 -6.53
CA GLY A 79 8.70 -9.90 -6.14
C GLY A 79 8.11 -8.49 -6.07
N VAL A 80 8.99 -7.52 -5.90
CA VAL A 80 8.63 -6.12 -5.70
C VAL A 80 8.94 -5.32 -6.95
N ILE A 81 7.91 -4.74 -7.56
CA ILE A 81 8.03 -3.79 -8.66
C ILE A 81 8.32 -2.42 -8.04
N VAL A 82 9.51 -1.92 -8.27
CA VAL A 82 9.97 -0.66 -7.69
C VAL A 82 9.81 0.46 -8.71
N ILE A 83 9.06 1.48 -8.33
CA ILE A 83 8.99 2.77 -9.03
C ILE A 83 10.01 3.69 -8.36
N PRO A 84 11.14 3.98 -8.99
CA PRO A 84 12.15 4.85 -8.41
C PRO A 84 11.72 6.32 -8.47
N LYS A 85 12.49 7.19 -7.81
CA LYS A 85 12.27 8.64 -7.86
C LYS A 85 12.06 9.13 -9.29
N GLY A 86 11.00 9.90 -9.51
CA GLY A 86 10.61 10.46 -10.81
C GLY A 86 9.11 10.33 -11.07
N THR A 87 8.69 10.69 -12.28
CA THR A 87 7.29 10.60 -12.70
C THR A 87 7.16 9.68 -13.91
N PHE A 88 6.33 8.66 -13.80
CA PHE A 88 6.13 7.63 -14.82
C PHE A 88 4.65 7.57 -15.18
N LEU A 89 4.33 7.73 -16.47
CA LEU A 89 2.96 7.77 -16.98
C LEU A 89 2.52 6.38 -17.44
N SER A 90 1.35 5.94 -16.97
CA SER A 90 0.79 4.62 -17.31
C SER A 90 -0.72 4.66 -17.43
N GLY A 91 -1.28 3.73 -18.19
CA GLY A 91 -2.68 3.31 -18.12
C GLY A 91 -2.87 2.20 -17.08
N SER A 92 -3.81 1.29 -17.33
CA SER A 92 -4.11 0.18 -16.43
C SER A 92 -2.95 -0.79 -16.30
N LEU A 93 -2.57 -1.11 -15.05
CA LEU A 93 -1.60 -2.13 -14.71
C LEU A 93 -2.28 -3.28 -13.97
N PHE A 94 -1.90 -4.51 -14.28
CA PHE A 94 -2.49 -5.71 -13.72
C PHE A 94 -1.45 -6.49 -12.94
N PHE A 95 -1.50 -6.35 -11.64
CA PHE A 95 -0.65 -7.10 -10.72
C PHE A 95 -1.08 -8.57 -10.66
N LYS A 96 -0.14 -9.44 -10.38
CA LYS A 96 -0.34 -10.89 -10.31
C LYS A 96 0.02 -11.41 -8.92
N ASN A 97 -0.27 -12.69 -8.68
CA ASN A 97 0.04 -13.31 -7.40
C ASN A 97 1.51 -13.09 -7.02
N ASN A 98 1.74 -12.77 -5.75
CA ASN A 98 3.06 -12.50 -5.17
C ASN A 98 3.83 -11.33 -5.79
N THR A 99 3.16 -10.45 -6.55
CA THR A 99 3.77 -9.19 -7.03
C THR A 99 3.31 -8.02 -6.18
N HIS A 100 4.26 -7.16 -5.78
CA HIS A 100 4.03 -6.05 -4.89
C HIS A 100 4.50 -4.76 -5.55
N LEU A 101 3.75 -3.67 -5.36
CA LEU A 101 4.14 -2.33 -5.82
C LEU A 101 4.84 -1.59 -4.67
N HIS A 102 6.00 -1.02 -4.96
CA HIS A 102 6.72 -0.13 -4.06
C HIS A 102 7.11 1.14 -4.78
N LEU A 103 6.66 2.28 -4.27
CA LEU A 103 7.10 3.59 -4.71
C LEU A 103 8.19 4.08 -3.76
N GLU A 104 9.34 4.43 -4.30
CA GLU A 104 10.41 5.08 -3.53
C GLU A 104 10.01 6.52 -3.17
N GLU A 105 10.75 7.12 -2.28
CA GLU A 105 10.55 8.52 -1.92
C GLU A 105 10.62 9.42 -3.17
N ASN A 106 9.66 10.34 -3.31
CA ASN A 106 9.50 11.21 -4.48
C ASN A 106 9.25 10.47 -5.82
N ALA A 107 8.78 9.23 -5.78
CA ALA A 107 8.28 8.53 -6.95
C ALA A 107 6.81 8.84 -7.19
N VAL A 108 6.43 9.04 -8.45
CA VAL A 108 5.05 9.24 -8.89
C VAL A 108 4.73 8.28 -10.03
N LEU A 109 3.74 7.43 -9.83
CA LEU A 109 3.11 6.67 -10.89
C LEU A 109 1.83 7.41 -11.30
N LYS A 110 1.89 8.13 -12.42
CA LYS A 110 0.82 8.98 -12.92
C LYS A 110 -0.10 8.18 -13.83
N GLY A 111 -1.41 8.25 -13.61
CA GLY A 111 -2.40 7.73 -14.55
C GLY A 111 -2.53 8.61 -15.80
N SER A 112 -2.80 7.98 -16.94
CA SER A 112 -3.13 8.69 -18.16
C SER A 112 -4.51 9.35 -18.03
N ASP A 113 -4.71 10.47 -18.71
CA ASP A 113 -6.00 11.14 -18.88
C ASP A 113 -6.77 10.67 -20.13
N ASP A 114 -6.13 9.85 -20.97
CA ASP A 114 -6.75 9.24 -22.15
C ASP A 114 -7.37 7.89 -21.79
N ILE A 115 -8.70 7.79 -21.93
CA ILE A 115 -9.46 6.58 -21.61
C ILE A 115 -9.06 5.38 -22.48
N SER A 116 -8.50 5.61 -23.66
CA SER A 116 -8.03 4.52 -24.55
C SER A 116 -6.88 3.71 -23.95
N HIS A 117 -6.18 4.28 -22.96
CA HIS A 117 -5.12 3.60 -22.21
C HIS A 117 -5.64 2.68 -21.08
N PHE A 118 -6.99 2.59 -20.94
CA PHE A 118 -7.66 1.78 -19.93
C PHE A 118 -8.61 0.77 -20.62
N PRO A 119 -8.06 -0.32 -21.16
CA PRO A 119 -8.88 -1.30 -21.89
C PRO A 119 -9.92 -1.94 -20.98
N VAL A 120 -11.12 -2.18 -21.53
CA VAL A 120 -12.15 -2.95 -20.84
C VAL A 120 -11.67 -4.39 -20.67
N LYS A 121 -11.63 -4.86 -19.44
CA LYS A 121 -11.31 -6.24 -19.08
C LYS A 121 -12.37 -6.82 -18.17
N MET A 122 -12.63 -8.10 -18.34
CA MET A 122 -13.38 -8.85 -17.33
C MET A 122 -12.57 -8.90 -16.05
N THR A 123 -13.08 -8.29 -14.99
CA THR A 123 -12.49 -8.31 -13.67
C THR A 123 -13.56 -8.68 -12.65
N ARG A 124 -13.12 -9.19 -11.51
CA ARG A 124 -14.02 -9.42 -10.39
C ARG A 124 -14.35 -8.06 -9.77
N MET A 125 -15.62 -7.69 -9.82
CA MET A 125 -16.12 -6.63 -8.95
C MET A 125 -16.46 -7.25 -7.61
N GLU A 126 -15.87 -6.70 -6.56
CA GLU A 126 -16.29 -7.04 -5.21
C GLU A 126 -17.70 -6.49 -4.99
N GLY A 127 -18.63 -7.40 -4.79
CA GLY A 127 -19.98 -7.15 -4.37
C GLY A 127 -20.16 -7.67 -2.97
#